data_b18ec4fae11ca220a1e3a07f405d869f
#
_entry.id   b18ec4fae11ca220a1e3a07f405d869f
#
_cell.length_a   1.000
_cell.length_b   1.000
_cell.length_c   1.000
_cell.angle_alpha   90.00
_cell.angle_beta   90.00
_cell.angle_gamma   90.00
#
_symmetry.space_group_name_H-M   'P 1'
#
loop_
_entity.id
_entity.type
_entity.pdbx_description
1 polymer ?
#
loop_
_entity_poly.entity_id
_entity_poly.type
_entity_poly.pdbx_seq_one_letter_code
_entity_poly.pdbx_strand_id
1 'polypeptide(L)'
;QVERCLWTVLESTRGKKPPRPDTSLEIAVAGSRPGAGATHLALAISRYLSGSGVESLYVEENQSGHMRCMAQTLGLRPDEAGIYHMAGCQVRPWYGETVTLKPTCPAVSVYDYGYEWKRMYGRGRDILIMAAGSSPWEQWDLERMLEALGPEIRSAKGSFLAFRGRKKGFAGFGSIGAEKKKYKEMEIIFQPYFEDPLKPGEQGEAFLRELWMAAVKSAGGKPMKRKERR
;
A
#
# COMPACT_ATOMS: atom_id res chain seq x y z
N GLN A 1 12.59 16.75 2.29
CA GLN A 1 12.13 16.34 0.94
C GLN A 1 10.75 15.70 0.98
N VAL A 2 10.47 14.81 1.95
CA VAL A 2 9.13 14.23 2.18
C VAL A 2 8.12 15.30 2.58
N GLU A 3 8.55 16.32 3.34
CA GLU A 3 7.72 17.49 3.66
C GLU A 3 7.23 18.25 2.43
N ARG A 4 8.07 18.39 1.39
CA ARG A 4 7.66 19.01 0.12
C ARG A 4 6.60 18.19 -0.61
N CYS A 5 6.71 16.85 -0.65
CA CYS A 5 5.68 15.98 -1.19
C CYS A 5 4.33 16.19 -0.51
N LEU A 6 4.34 16.31 0.82
CA LEU A 6 3.13 16.51 1.62
C LEU A 6 2.47 17.87 1.40
N TRP A 7 3.27 18.93 1.37
CA TRP A 7 2.77 20.28 1.08
C TRP A 7 2.11 20.34 -0.29
N THR A 8 2.70 19.68 -1.27
CA THR A 8 2.21 19.63 -2.63
C THR A 8 0.85 18.90 -2.75
N VAL A 9 0.68 17.81 -2.00
CA VAL A 9 -0.60 17.07 -1.91
C VAL A 9 -1.71 17.92 -1.32
N LEU A 10 -1.39 18.81 -0.40
CA LEU A 10 -2.37 19.58 0.37
C LEU A 10 -2.72 20.92 -0.29
N GLU A 11 -1.83 21.49 -1.10
CA GLU A 11 -2.12 22.68 -1.90
C GLU A 11 -2.86 22.38 -3.21
N SER A 12 -2.81 21.13 -3.71
CA SER A 12 -3.45 20.73 -4.97
C SER A 12 -4.97 20.74 -4.94
N THR A 13 -5.61 20.91 -3.78
CA THR A 13 -7.06 21.17 -3.69
C THR A 13 -7.47 22.49 -4.37
N ARG A 14 -6.53 23.27 -4.90
CA ARG A 14 -6.76 24.55 -5.61
C ARG A 14 -6.39 24.55 -7.11
N GLY A 15 -6.37 23.41 -7.79
CA GLY A 15 -6.30 23.35 -9.26
C GLY A 15 -4.93 23.63 -9.89
N LYS A 16 -3.83 23.70 -9.15
CA LYS A 16 -2.47 23.77 -9.70
C LYS A 16 -1.78 22.42 -9.58
N LYS A 17 -1.27 21.88 -10.72
CA LYS A 17 -0.42 20.68 -10.70
C LYS A 17 0.75 20.91 -9.75
N PRO A 18 0.92 20.06 -8.75
CA PRO A 18 2.02 20.20 -7.81
C PRO A 18 3.38 20.00 -8.51
N PRO A 19 4.46 20.66 -8.06
CA PRO A 19 5.81 20.36 -8.51
C PRO A 19 6.13 18.89 -8.21
N ARG A 20 6.80 18.20 -9.14
CA ARG A 20 7.25 16.81 -8.93
C ARG A 20 8.22 16.79 -7.76
N PRO A 21 8.04 15.92 -6.77
CA PRO A 21 9.03 15.76 -5.73
C PRO A 21 10.32 15.16 -6.33
N ASP A 22 11.47 15.58 -5.86
CA ASP A 22 12.75 15.04 -6.26
C ASP A 22 12.97 13.58 -5.84
N THR A 23 12.12 13.08 -4.93
CA THR A 23 12.10 11.69 -4.45
C THR A 23 10.68 11.16 -4.38
N SER A 24 10.42 9.99 -4.97
CA SER A 24 9.16 9.30 -4.86
C SER A 24 9.11 8.45 -3.59
N LEU A 25 7.93 8.32 -2.97
CA LEU A 25 7.69 7.40 -1.86
C LEU A 25 7.32 6.01 -2.42
N GLU A 26 8.01 4.98 -1.96
CA GLU A 26 7.77 3.61 -2.38
C GLU A 26 7.10 2.80 -1.27
N ILE A 27 5.87 2.34 -1.54
CA ILE A 27 5.08 1.51 -0.64
C ILE A 27 5.04 0.09 -1.17
N ALA A 28 5.49 -0.88 -0.40
CA ALA A 28 5.34 -2.30 -0.71
C ALA A 28 4.17 -2.89 0.07
N VAL A 29 3.33 -3.65 -0.62
CA VAL A 29 2.22 -4.39 -0.02
C VAL A 29 2.40 -5.87 -0.33
N ALA A 30 2.42 -6.71 0.71
CA ALA A 30 2.53 -8.15 0.56
C ALA A 30 1.58 -8.89 1.52
N GLY A 31 1.16 -10.08 1.16
CA GLY A 31 0.28 -10.93 1.98
C GLY A 31 1.03 -12.12 2.55
N SER A 32 0.69 -12.51 3.76
CA SER A 32 1.28 -13.68 4.40
C SER A 32 1.02 -14.99 3.63
N ARG A 33 -0.11 -15.04 2.90
CA ARG A 33 -0.57 -16.19 2.11
C ARG A 33 -1.47 -15.75 0.95
N PRO A 34 -1.77 -16.64 -0.01
CA PRO A 34 -2.83 -16.39 -0.99
C PRO A 34 -4.15 -16.04 -0.30
N GLY A 35 -4.83 -15.00 -0.79
CA GLY A 35 -6.10 -14.54 -0.22
C GLY A 35 -5.99 -13.68 1.06
N ALA A 36 -4.78 -13.33 1.51
CA ALA A 36 -4.59 -12.41 2.65
C ALA A 36 -5.08 -10.98 2.37
N GLY A 37 -5.28 -10.61 1.11
CA GLY A 37 -5.84 -9.32 0.70
C GLY A 37 -4.81 -8.27 0.27
N ALA A 38 -3.56 -8.66 -0.02
CA ALA A 38 -2.51 -7.74 -0.44
C ALA A 38 -2.90 -6.92 -1.69
N THR A 39 -3.27 -7.57 -2.78
CA THR A 39 -3.69 -6.91 -4.03
C THR A 39 -4.88 -5.98 -3.80
N HIS A 40 -5.87 -6.42 -3.03
CA HIS A 40 -7.03 -5.63 -2.67
C HIS A 40 -6.62 -4.35 -1.92
N LEU A 41 -5.72 -4.47 -0.94
CA LEU A 41 -5.23 -3.34 -0.16
C LEU A 41 -4.36 -2.41 -1.00
N ALA A 42 -3.46 -2.94 -1.84
CA ALA A 42 -2.61 -2.15 -2.71
C ALA A 42 -3.41 -1.32 -3.72
N LEU A 43 -4.44 -1.92 -4.34
CA LEU A 43 -5.36 -1.20 -5.23
C LEU A 43 -6.14 -0.11 -4.49
N ALA A 44 -6.65 -0.41 -3.29
CA ALA A 44 -7.38 0.55 -2.48
C ALA A 44 -6.50 1.75 -2.08
N ILE A 45 -5.25 1.51 -1.69
CA ILE A 45 -4.28 2.58 -1.40
C ILE A 45 -4.07 3.45 -2.64
N SER A 46 -3.77 2.84 -3.80
CA SER A 46 -3.55 3.59 -5.05
C SER A 46 -4.78 4.40 -5.45
N ARG A 47 -5.98 3.82 -5.32
CA ARG A 47 -7.23 4.51 -5.63
C ARG A 47 -7.48 5.70 -4.69
N TYR A 48 -7.23 5.51 -3.39
CA TYR A 48 -7.35 6.56 -2.39
C TYR A 48 -6.38 7.72 -2.67
N LEU A 49 -5.13 7.42 -2.96
CA LEU A 49 -4.10 8.42 -3.28
C LEU A 49 -4.47 9.22 -4.52
N SER A 50 -4.81 8.54 -5.62
CA SER A 50 -5.24 9.20 -6.86
C SER A 50 -6.49 10.06 -6.64
N GLY A 51 -7.48 9.56 -5.89
CA GLY A 51 -8.69 10.31 -5.53
C GLY A 51 -8.43 11.52 -4.64
N SER A 52 -7.34 11.49 -3.88
CA SER A 52 -6.87 12.61 -3.04
C SER A 52 -5.95 13.59 -3.79
N GLY A 53 -5.74 13.40 -5.11
CA GLY A 53 -4.90 14.26 -5.94
C GLY A 53 -3.41 13.96 -5.86
N VAL A 54 -3.02 12.83 -5.26
CA VAL A 54 -1.64 12.36 -5.24
C VAL A 54 -1.35 11.59 -6.52
N GLU A 55 -0.33 11.98 -7.29
CA GLU A 55 0.11 11.21 -8.43
C GLU A 55 0.67 9.87 -7.94
N SER A 56 -0.09 8.79 -8.16
CA SER A 56 0.28 7.46 -7.70
C SER A 56 0.23 6.44 -8.81
N LEU A 57 1.16 5.48 -8.76
CA LEU A 57 1.25 4.35 -9.68
C LEU A 57 1.14 3.06 -8.88
N TYR A 58 0.15 2.24 -9.20
CA TYR A 58 0.12 0.84 -8.78
C TYR A 58 1.02 0.01 -9.69
N VAL A 59 1.87 -0.82 -9.11
CA VAL A 59 2.78 -1.71 -9.83
C VAL A 59 2.56 -3.15 -9.37
N GLU A 60 2.11 -4.02 -10.28
CA GLU A 60 2.00 -5.45 -10.01
C GLU A 60 3.41 -6.08 -10.05
N GLU A 61 3.95 -6.44 -8.89
CA GLU A 61 5.26 -7.09 -8.70
C GLU A 61 5.12 -8.58 -8.39
N ASN A 62 3.95 -9.15 -8.65
CA ASN A 62 3.66 -10.57 -8.57
C ASN A 62 3.27 -11.13 -9.94
N GLN A 63 3.36 -12.44 -10.11
CA GLN A 63 3.15 -13.09 -11.40
C GLN A 63 1.67 -13.47 -11.66
N SER A 64 0.73 -12.93 -10.91
CA SER A 64 -0.69 -13.28 -11.04
C SER A 64 -1.30 -12.88 -12.38
N GLY A 65 -0.82 -11.77 -12.97
CA GLY A 65 -1.36 -11.22 -14.21
C GLY A 65 -2.78 -10.66 -14.07
N HIS A 66 -3.30 -10.49 -12.86
CA HIS A 66 -4.67 -10.05 -12.61
C HIS A 66 -4.94 -8.68 -13.21
N MET A 67 -3.96 -7.76 -13.14
CA MET A 67 -4.15 -6.40 -13.65
C MET A 67 -4.25 -6.39 -15.17
N ARG A 68 -3.50 -7.26 -15.86
CA ARG A 68 -3.61 -7.40 -17.32
C ARG A 68 -4.97 -7.99 -17.70
N CYS A 69 -5.41 -9.05 -17.03
CA CYS A 69 -6.73 -9.65 -17.27
C CYS A 69 -7.85 -8.62 -17.05
N MET A 70 -7.79 -7.86 -15.97
CA MET A 70 -8.79 -6.82 -15.68
C MET A 70 -8.79 -5.72 -16.76
N ALA A 71 -7.63 -5.25 -17.19
CA ALA A 71 -7.52 -4.26 -18.25
C ALA A 71 -8.10 -4.77 -19.58
N GLN A 72 -7.82 -6.02 -19.94
CA GLN A 72 -8.36 -6.65 -21.15
C GLN A 72 -9.88 -6.78 -21.08
N THR A 73 -10.43 -7.21 -19.93
CA THR A 73 -11.89 -7.31 -19.73
C THR A 73 -12.58 -5.95 -19.87
N LEU A 74 -11.91 -4.87 -19.47
CA LEU A 74 -12.41 -3.51 -19.62
C LEU A 74 -12.10 -2.89 -20.99
N GLY A 75 -11.49 -3.62 -21.92
CA GLY A 75 -11.14 -3.14 -23.26
C GLY A 75 -10.10 -2.01 -23.26
N LEU A 76 -9.29 -1.90 -22.20
CA LEU A 76 -8.30 -0.84 -22.05
C LEU A 76 -7.02 -1.18 -22.83
N ARG A 77 -6.32 -0.13 -23.26
CA ARG A 77 -4.98 -0.23 -23.88
C ARG A 77 -3.98 0.49 -22.99
N PRO A 78 -2.73 -0.04 -22.88
CA PRO A 78 -1.68 0.65 -22.16
C PRO A 78 -1.18 1.85 -22.97
N ASP A 79 -0.62 2.83 -22.26
CA ASP A 79 0.17 3.89 -22.87
C ASP A 79 1.56 3.41 -23.27
N GLU A 80 2.39 4.34 -23.78
CA GLU A 80 3.78 4.03 -24.21
C GLU A 80 4.70 3.57 -23.07
N ALA A 81 4.34 3.82 -21.81
CA ALA A 81 5.05 3.37 -20.63
C ALA A 81 4.49 2.03 -20.10
N GLY A 82 3.55 1.41 -20.80
CA GLY A 82 2.90 0.17 -20.37
C GLY A 82 1.93 0.36 -19.21
N ILE A 83 1.41 1.57 -19.01
CA ILE A 83 0.50 1.90 -17.92
C ILE A 83 -0.93 1.92 -18.43
N TYR A 84 -1.83 1.28 -17.71
CA TYR A 84 -3.27 1.35 -17.92
C TYR A 84 -3.88 2.41 -17.01
N HIS A 85 -4.83 3.16 -17.53
CA HIS A 85 -5.61 4.13 -16.77
C HIS A 85 -7.00 3.55 -16.50
N MET A 86 -7.26 3.09 -15.29
CA MET A 86 -8.52 2.47 -14.91
C MET A 86 -9.06 2.96 -13.57
N ALA A 87 -10.34 3.29 -13.54
CA ALA A 87 -11.05 3.80 -12.36
C ALA A 87 -10.33 4.97 -11.67
N GLY A 88 -9.62 5.81 -12.43
CA GLY A 88 -8.84 6.93 -11.90
C GLY A 88 -7.47 6.56 -11.31
N CYS A 89 -7.04 5.31 -11.46
CA CYS A 89 -5.71 4.84 -11.08
C CYS A 89 -4.81 4.65 -12.28
N GLN A 90 -3.51 4.88 -12.10
CA GLN A 90 -2.47 4.43 -13.00
C GLN A 90 -2.01 3.04 -12.54
N VAL A 91 -2.05 2.06 -13.44
CA VAL A 91 -1.77 0.66 -13.11
C VAL A 91 -0.78 0.10 -14.11
N ARG A 92 0.37 -0.37 -13.62
CA ARG A 92 1.36 -1.12 -14.38
C ARG A 92 1.25 -2.60 -14.02
N PRO A 93 0.76 -3.45 -14.92
CA PRO A 93 0.73 -4.89 -14.69
C PRO A 93 2.13 -5.51 -14.77
N TRP A 94 2.25 -6.74 -14.31
CA TRP A 94 3.47 -7.53 -14.51
C TRP A 94 3.69 -7.86 -15.99
N TYR A 95 4.84 -7.44 -16.53
CA TYR A 95 5.23 -7.69 -17.93
C TYR A 95 6.32 -8.77 -18.07
N GLY A 96 6.80 -9.34 -16.98
CA GLY A 96 7.96 -10.21 -16.97
C GLY A 96 9.26 -9.46 -16.63
N GLU A 97 10.29 -10.20 -16.30
CA GLU A 97 11.59 -9.65 -15.87
C GLU A 97 12.42 -9.09 -17.04
N THR A 98 12.11 -9.55 -18.27
CA THR A 98 12.88 -9.20 -19.48
C THR A 98 12.37 -7.96 -20.20
N VAL A 99 11.23 -7.42 -19.80
CA VAL A 99 10.63 -6.24 -20.45
C VAL A 99 11.18 -4.97 -19.85
N THR A 100 11.89 -4.19 -20.66
CA THR A 100 12.33 -2.83 -20.27
C THR A 100 11.23 -1.83 -20.59
N LEU A 101 10.66 -1.22 -19.55
CA LEU A 101 9.65 -0.19 -19.67
C LEU A 101 10.27 1.21 -19.52
N LYS A 102 9.62 2.22 -20.08
CA LYS A 102 10.02 3.62 -19.84
C LYS A 102 9.95 3.93 -18.33
N PRO A 103 10.98 4.55 -17.76
CA PRO A 103 10.95 5.00 -16.36
C PRO A 103 9.78 5.97 -16.14
N THR A 104 9.12 5.83 -15.01
CA THR A 104 8.10 6.75 -14.54
C THR A 104 8.48 7.19 -13.13
N CYS A 105 8.23 8.44 -12.81
CA CYS A 105 8.55 9.01 -11.49
C CYS A 105 7.27 9.61 -10.86
N PRO A 106 6.30 8.78 -10.45
CA PRO A 106 5.14 9.26 -9.73
C PRO A 106 5.55 9.73 -8.32
N ALA A 107 4.73 10.55 -7.68
CA ALA A 107 4.95 10.97 -6.31
C ALA A 107 4.93 9.77 -5.34
N VAL A 108 4.09 8.78 -5.62
CA VAL A 108 4.00 7.54 -4.83
C VAL A 108 3.91 6.35 -5.77
N SER A 109 4.72 5.32 -5.53
CA SER A 109 4.57 4.00 -6.16
C SER A 109 4.09 2.98 -5.14
N VAL A 110 3.04 2.24 -5.48
CA VAL A 110 2.49 1.16 -4.64
C VAL A 110 2.78 -0.17 -5.32
N TYR A 111 3.71 -0.92 -4.78
CA TYR A 111 4.14 -2.22 -5.31
C TYR A 111 3.35 -3.35 -4.66
N ASP A 112 2.59 -4.07 -5.46
CA ASP A 112 1.83 -5.25 -5.03
C ASP A 112 2.63 -6.52 -5.28
N TYR A 113 3.12 -7.12 -4.21
CA TYR A 113 3.81 -8.41 -4.25
C TYR A 113 2.87 -9.62 -4.11
N GLY A 114 1.55 -9.40 -3.96
CA GLY A 114 0.61 -10.48 -3.70
C GLY A 114 1.05 -11.29 -2.47
N TYR A 115 1.21 -12.61 -2.65
CA TYR A 115 1.81 -13.49 -1.64
C TYR A 115 3.28 -13.86 -1.93
N GLU A 116 3.86 -13.27 -2.98
CA GLU A 116 5.25 -13.48 -3.41
C GLU A 116 6.22 -12.54 -2.65
N TRP A 117 6.01 -12.38 -1.33
CA TRP A 117 6.76 -11.45 -0.48
C TRP A 117 8.29 -11.64 -0.54
N LYS A 118 8.78 -12.83 -0.94
CA LYS A 118 10.22 -13.06 -1.17
C LYS A 118 10.82 -12.15 -2.24
N ARG A 119 10.01 -11.66 -3.16
CA ARG A 119 10.45 -10.71 -4.21
C ARG A 119 10.76 -9.31 -3.65
N MET A 120 10.42 -9.05 -2.38
CA MET A 120 10.77 -7.81 -1.69
C MET A 120 12.23 -7.77 -1.25
N TYR A 121 12.92 -8.91 -1.19
CA TYR A 121 14.31 -8.96 -0.69
C TYR A 121 15.22 -8.02 -1.47
N GLY A 122 15.96 -7.17 -0.75
CA GLY A 122 16.92 -6.23 -1.30
C GLY A 122 16.33 -5.07 -2.12
N ARG A 123 14.99 -4.89 -2.11
CA ARG A 123 14.34 -3.81 -2.88
C ARG A 123 14.39 -2.44 -2.21
N GLY A 124 14.66 -2.36 -0.91
CA GLY A 124 14.86 -1.09 -0.17
C GLY A 124 13.65 -0.17 -0.17
N ARG A 125 12.42 -0.71 -0.05
CA ARG A 125 11.18 0.07 -0.06
C ARG A 125 11.05 0.95 1.19
N ASP A 126 10.45 2.14 1.03
CA ASP A 126 10.30 3.10 2.13
C ASP A 126 9.30 2.62 3.18
N ILE A 127 8.16 2.13 2.73
CA ILE A 127 7.05 1.68 3.59
C ILE A 127 6.70 0.23 3.25
N LEU A 128 6.59 -0.60 4.28
CA LEU A 128 6.13 -1.97 4.14
C LEU A 128 4.76 -2.16 4.78
N ILE A 129 3.84 -2.78 4.06
CA ILE A 129 2.51 -3.13 4.55
C ILE A 129 2.31 -4.62 4.34
N MET A 130 2.25 -5.38 5.45
CA MET A 130 2.00 -6.82 5.42
C MET A 130 0.53 -7.09 5.73
N ALA A 131 -0.20 -7.62 4.74
CA ALA A 131 -1.59 -8.04 4.91
C ALA A 131 -1.66 -9.46 5.48
N ALA A 132 -2.46 -9.66 6.52
CA ALA A 132 -2.66 -10.95 7.15
C ALA A 132 -4.11 -11.18 7.54
N GLY A 133 -4.50 -12.44 7.60
CA GLY A 133 -5.75 -12.84 8.23
C GLY A 133 -5.60 -12.88 9.75
N SER A 134 -6.75 -12.90 10.43
CA SER A 134 -6.82 -12.93 11.90
C SER A 134 -7.13 -14.33 12.47
N SER A 135 -7.16 -15.35 11.62
CA SER A 135 -7.49 -16.72 12.03
C SER A 135 -6.27 -17.45 12.58
N PRO A 136 -6.42 -18.30 13.61
CA PRO A 136 -5.29 -19.01 14.23
C PRO A 136 -4.46 -19.85 13.24
N TRP A 137 -5.10 -20.45 12.23
CA TRP A 137 -4.40 -21.23 11.19
C TRP A 137 -3.59 -20.38 10.19
N GLU A 138 -3.79 -19.06 10.15
CA GLU A 138 -3.01 -18.14 9.31
C GLU A 138 -1.76 -17.61 10.02
N GLN A 139 -1.66 -17.85 11.33
CA GLN A 139 -0.57 -17.33 12.16
C GLN A 139 0.80 -17.85 11.73
N TRP A 140 0.89 -19.14 11.38
CA TRP A 140 2.15 -19.73 10.97
C TRP A 140 2.71 -19.10 9.68
N ASP A 141 1.85 -18.82 8.69
CA ASP A 141 2.24 -18.16 7.46
C ASP A 141 2.71 -16.72 7.72
N LEU A 142 2.04 -16.02 8.63
CA LEU A 142 2.43 -14.69 9.06
C LEU A 142 3.79 -14.70 9.74
N GLU A 143 3.99 -15.58 10.71
CA GLU A 143 5.27 -15.68 11.44
C GLU A 143 6.43 -15.96 10.51
N ARG A 144 6.27 -16.91 9.59
CA ARG A 144 7.26 -17.24 8.58
C ARG A 144 7.61 -16.05 7.67
N MET A 145 6.60 -15.29 7.24
CA MET A 145 6.82 -14.09 6.44
C MET A 145 7.56 -13.01 7.22
N LEU A 146 7.17 -12.74 8.47
CA LEU A 146 7.78 -11.69 9.29
C LEU A 146 9.21 -12.03 9.69
N GLU A 147 9.49 -13.30 10.01
CA GLU A 147 10.84 -13.78 10.30
C GLU A 147 11.75 -13.56 9.08
N ALA A 148 11.27 -13.95 7.90
CA ALA A 148 12.02 -13.84 6.66
C ALA A 148 12.23 -12.38 6.22
N LEU A 149 11.24 -11.49 6.41
CA LEU A 149 11.33 -10.07 6.07
C LEU A 149 11.92 -9.20 7.20
N GLY A 150 12.44 -9.78 8.26
CA GLY A 150 13.01 -9.03 9.39
C GLY A 150 14.04 -7.96 8.99
N PRO A 151 14.99 -8.24 8.09
CA PRO A 151 15.93 -7.21 7.60
C PRO A 151 15.24 -6.05 6.90
N GLU A 152 14.28 -6.33 6.01
CA GLU A 152 13.51 -5.33 5.26
C GLU A 152 12.66 -4.48 6.20
N ILE A 153 12.00 -5.11 7.19
CA ILE A 153 11.18 -4.42 8.21
C ILE A 153 12.03 -3.41 8.99
N ARG A 154 13.25 -3.77 9.39
CA ARG A 154 14.15 -2.87 10.13
C ARG A 154 14.74 -1.77 9.27
N SER A 155 14.92 -1.98 7.97
CA SER A 155 15.48 -0.98 7.05
C SER A 155 14.45 -0.01 6.53
N ALA A 156 13.16 -0.36 6.52
CA ALA A 156 12.08 0.51 6.07
C ALA A 156 11.88 1.70 7.02
N LYS A 157 11.42 2.82 6.48
CA LYS A 157 11.06 4.02 7.26
C LYS A 157 9.80 3.79 8.11
N GLY A 158 8.93 2.87 7.68
CA GLY A 158 7.74 2.47 8.41
C GLY A 158 7.26 1.08 7.98
N SER A 159 6.81 0.30 8.95
CA SER A 159 6.31 -1.05 8.71
C SER A 159 4.97 -1.26 9.41
N PHE A 160 3.99 -1.77 8.67
CA PHE A 160 2.61 -1.93 9.10
C PHE A 160 2.16 -3.38 8.94
N LEU A 161 1.46 -3.89 9.94
CA LEU A 161 0.80 -5.18 9.89
C LEU A 161 -0.72 -4.97 9.83
N ALA A 162 -1.29 -5.18 8.65
CA ALA A 162 -2.70 -4.97 8.37
C ALA A 162 -3.49 -6.28 8.54
N PHE A 163 -4.25 -6.39 9.62
CA PHE A 163 -5.14 -7.51 9.83
C PHE A 163 -6.50 -7.24 9.19
N ARG A 164 -6.97 -8.18 8.38
CA ARG A 164 -8.31 -8.18 7.83
C ARG A 164 -9.32 -8.64 8.89
N GLY A 165 -10.30 -7.78 9.20
CA GLY A 165 -11.38 -8.10 10.14
C GLY A 165 -11.53 -7.11 11.28
N ARG A 166 -12.47 -7.39 12.18
CA ARG A 166 -12.82 -6.48 13.28
C ARG A 166 -11.89 -6.68 14.49
N LYS A 167 -11.55 -5.56 15.14
CA LYS A 167 -10.85 -5.52 16.44
C LYS A 167 -11.45 -6.43 17.52
N LYS A 168 -12.75 -6.71 17.47
CA LYS A 168 -13.51 -7.48 18.46
C LYS A 168 -13.51 -9.01 18.26
N GLY A 169 -12.79 -9.56 17.28
CA GLY A 169 -12.75 -11.00 17.02
C GLY A 169 -11.37 -11.62 17.18
N PHE A 170 -10.43 -10.91 17.74
CA PHE A 170 -9.02 -11.30 17.87
C PHE A 170 -8.79 -12.29 19.04
N ALA A 171 -9.74 -13.18 19.29
CA ALA A 171 -9.69 -14.14 20.40
C ALA A 171 -8.68 -15.30 20.22
N GLY A 172 -8.04 -15.43 19.05
CA GLY A 172 -7.06 -16.48 18.78
C GLY A 172 -5.61 -16.08 19.00
N PHE A 173 -5.32 -14.82 18.97
CA PHE A 173 -4.02 -14.27 19.33
C PHE A 173 -4.14 -13.80 20.78
N GLY A 174 -3.23 -14.18 21.67
CA GLY A 174 -3.20 -13.72 23.05
C GLY A 174 -3.44 -12.20 23.18
N SER A 175 -3.50 -11.65 24.34
CA SER A 175 -3.86 -10.23 24.49
C SER A 175 -3.06 -9.34 23.52
N ILE A 176 -3.71 -8.37 22.88
CA ILE A 176 -3.08 -7.37 21.98
C ILE A 176 -1.77 -6.80 22.57
N GLY A 177 -1.63 -6.81 23.91
CA GLY A 177 -0.42 -6.40 24.62
C GLY A 177 0.77 -7.37 24.43
N ALA A 178 0.54 -8.67 24.34
CA ALA A 178 1.61 -9.66 24.10
C ALA A 178 2.11 -9.60 22.66
N GLU A 179 1.21 -9.35 21.71
CA GLU A 179 1.54 -9.21 20.29
C GLU A 179 2.26 -7.90 19.97
N LYS A 180 1.87 -6.78 20.58
CA LYS A 180 2.64 -5.53 20.48
C LYS A 180 4.08 -5.70 20.95
N LYS A 181 4.34 -6.62 21.89
CA LYS A 181 5.70 -6.96 22.32
C LYS A 181 6.45 -7.80 21.28
N LYS A 182 5.73 -8.68 20.56
CA LYS A 182 6.28 -9.56 19.51
C LYS A 182 6.61 -8.77 18.23
N TYR A 183 5.78 -7.77 17.88
CA TYR A 183 5.92 -6.99 16.65
C TYR A 183 6.29 -5.51 16.92
N LYS A 184 7.26 -5.29 17.81
CA LYS A 184 7.67 -3.94 18.29
C LYS A 184 8.07 -2.97 17.19
N GLU A 185 8.55 -3.49 16.07
CA GLU A 185 9.07 -2.71 14.94
C GLU A 185 7.98 -2.36 13.93
N MET A 186 6.72 -2.73 14.22
CA MET A 186 5.60 -2.58 13.29
C MET A 186 4.39 -1.94 13.96
N GLU A 187 3.68 -1.13 13.21
CA GLU A 187 2.37 -0.63 13.63
C GLU A 187 1.27 -1.63 13.21
N ILE A 188 0.47 -2.07 14.19
CA ILE A 188 -0.66 -2.99 13.93
C ILE A 188 -1.90 -2.18 13.60
N ILE A 189 -2.48 -2.43 12.45
CA ILE A 189 -3.70 -1.80 11.94
C ILE A 189 -4.77 -2.85 11.61
N PHE A 190 -6.04 -2.46 11.68
CA PHE A 190 -7.16 -3.35 11.37
C PHE A 190 -7.91 -2.83 10.16
N GLN A 191 -7.78 -3.56 9.04
CA GLN A 191 -8.46 -3.23 7.80
C GLN A 191 -9.95 -3.58 7.92
N PRO A 192 -10.86 -2.62 7.74
CA PRO A 192 -12.28 -2.92 7.64
C PRO A 192 -12.56 -3.73 6.37
N TYR A 193 -13.65 -4.48 6.38
CA TYR A 193 -14.10 -5.13 5.15
C TYR A 193 -14.70 -4.09 4.21
N PHE A 194 -14.26 -4.11 2.96
CA PHE A 194 -14.90 -3.45 1.83
C PHE A 194 -14.78 -4.36 0.60
N GLU A 195 -15.84 -4.47 -0.15
CA GLU A 195 -15.96 -5.44 -1.24
C GLU A 195 -15.14 -5.01 -2.46
N ASP A 196 -15.23 -3.75 -2.84
CA ASP A 196 -14.57 -3.18 -4.02
C ASP A 196 -13.39 -2.28 -3.60
N PRO A 197 -12.14 -2.64 -3.92
CA PRO A 197 -10.98 -1.81 -3.59
C PRO A 197 -10.98 -0.46 -4.31
N LEU A 198 -11.70 -0.34 -5.42
CA LEU A 198 -11.84 0.91 -6.18
C LEU A 198 -12.95 1.81 -5.64
N LYS A 199 -13.81 1.26 -4.75
CA LYS A 199 -14.92 1.96 -4.08
C LYS A 199 -15.00 1.55 -2.60
N PRO A 200 -14.00 1.90 -1.77
CA PRO A 200 -13.89 1.38 -0.40
C PRO A 200 -15.00 1.85 0.54
N GLY A 201 -15.83 2.80 0.13
CA GLY A 201 -16.86 3.39 0.97
C GLY A 201 -16.29 4.23 2.13
N GLU A 202 -17.16 4.80 2.94
CA GLU A 202 -16.77 5.75 4.00
C GLU A 202 -15.80 5.13 5.02
N GLN A 203 -16.07 3.90 5.49
CA GLN A 203 -15.21 3.23 6.46
C GLN A 203 -13.84 2.86 5.86
N GLY A 204 -13.82 2.39 4.60
CA GLY A 204 -12.59 2.10 3.88
C GLY A 204 -11.76 3.36 3.63
N GLU A 205 -12.39 4.45 3.23
CA GLU A 205 -11.69 5.73 3.04
C GLU A 205 -11.12 6.30 4.34
N ALA A 206 -11.86 6.20 5.45
CA ALA A 206 -11.34 6.60 6.76
C ALA A 206 -10.12 5.79 7.16
N PHE A 207 -10.16 4.47 6.99
CA PHE A 207 -9.03 3.57 7.23
C PHE A 207 -7.82 3.92 6.35
N LEU A 208 -8.03 4.10 5.03
CA LEU A 208 -6.96 4.43 4.09
C LEU A 208 -6.32 5.79 4.40
N ARG A 209 -7.11 6.75 4.87
CA ARG A 209 -6.61 8.04 5.34
C ARG A 209 -5.71 7.89 6.56
N GLU A 210 -6.14 7.11 7.56
CA GLU A 210 -5.34 6.86 8.76
C GLU A 210 -4.03 6.14 8.41
N LEU A 211 -4.09 5.10 7.58
CA LEU A 211 -2.93 4.38 7.10
C LEU A 211 -1.96 5.30 6.35
N TRP A 212 -2.47 6.14 5.44
CA TRP A 212 -1.65 7.10 4.70
C TRP A 212 -0.97 8.11 5.63
N MET A 213 -1.71 8.67 6.59
CA MET A 213 -1.14 9.60 7.57
C MET A 213 -0.06 8.96 8.43
N ALA A 214 -0.23 7.70 8.83
CA ALA A 214 0.78 6.95 9.56
C ALA A 214 2.02 6.68 8.70
N ALA A 215 1.84 6.25 7.44
CA ALA A 215 2.93 6.01 6.49
C ALA A 215 3.77 7.27 6.24
N VAL A 216 3.10 8.38 6.01
CA VAL A 216 3.74 9.68 5.82
C VAL A 216 4.53 10.11 7.04
N LYS A 217 3.97 9.98 8.24
CA LYS A 217 4.64 10.27 9.51
C LYS A 217 5.91 9.43 9.68
N SER A 218 5.84 8.14 9.38
CA SER A 218 6.97 7.22 9.45
C SER A 218 8.06 7.57 8.44
N ALA A 219 7.68 8.07 7.26
CA ALA A 219 8.61 8.53 6.23
C ALA A 219 9.29 9.89 6.55
N GLY A 220 9.08 10.45 7.76
CA GLY A 220 9.68 11.71 8.21
C GLY A 220 8.84 12.95 7.87
N GLY A 221 7.61 12.78 7.39
CA GLY A 221 6.68 13.87 7.15
C GLY A 221 6.02 14.38 8.42
N LYS A 222 5.77 15.68 8.52
CA LYS A 222 5.00 16.24 9.64
C LYS A 222 3.50 16.09 9.37
N PRO A 223 2.72 15.51 10.30
CA PRO A 223 1.26 15.47 10.16
C PRO A 223 0.69 16.89 10.14
N MET A 224 -0.21 17.15 9.19
CA MET A 224 -0.89 18.43 9.09
C MET A 224 -1.70 18.71 10.35
N LYS A 225 -1.45 19.86 10.99
CA LYS A 225 -2.38 20.41 11.99
C LYS A 225 -3.67 20.81 11.27
N ARG A 226 -4.78 20.20 11.69
CA ARG A 226 -6.13 20.57 11.23
C ARG A 226 -6.33 22.05 11.51
N LYS A 227 -6.43 22.89 10.48
CA LYS A 227 -6.94 24.26 10.67
C LYS A 227 -8.39 24.12 11.09
N GLU A 228 -8.67 24.42 12.34
CA GLU A 228 -10.05 24.63 12.80
C GLU A 228 -10.67 25.71 11.92
N ARG A 229 -11.73 25.34 11.21
CA ARG A 229 -12.58 26.32 10.55
C ARG A 229 -13.30 27.10 11.66
N ARG A 230 -12.90 28.33 11.85
CA ARG A 230 -13.74 29.35 12.52
C ARG A 230 -14.78 29.84 11.54
#